data_12b169ad696eef6829ba9bbadffb32dd
#
_entry.id   12b169ad696eef6829ba9bbadffb32dd
#
_cell.length_a   1.000
_cell.length_b   1.000
_cell.length_c   1.000
_cell.angle_alpha   90.00
_cell.angle_beta   90.00
_cell.angle_gamma   90.00
#
_symmetry.space_group_name_H-M   'P 1'
#
loop_
_entity.id
_entity.type
_entity.pdbx_description
1 polymer ?
#
loop_
_entity_poly.entity_id
_entity_poly.type
_entity_poly.pdbx_seq_one_letter_code
_entity_poly.pdbx_strand_id
1 'polypeptide(L)'
;MDGSGELFRGLVGTLPPGLETETLWYPADRYMTYGELAGTLRGAIPVDEPFVLVAESYGTPLAILIASLEPPNLQGIVLCAGFATSPVRGWKRTLVWDLAPLLSHMSMPKFLARYLMVGDEAPRGLVELVTGAVSWVTPKVLYARVREMLNVDVRAELAQVKVPVLYVQASKDRVVNPACVEEMQAVRPGRVAVMDAPHLVLQCEPVLGAEMIAGFVKELGEGSLWE
;
A
#
# COMPACT_ATOMS: atom_id res chain seq x y z
N MET A 1 -2.83 -3.58 5.55
CA MET A 1 -2.53 -4.19 6.86
C MET A 1 -3.48 -5.33 7.22
N ASP A 2 -4.75 -5.28 6.81
CA ASP A 2 -5.73 -6.36 7.02
C ASP A 2 -5.41 -7.64 6.22
N GLY A 3 -4.97 -7.50 4.98
CA GLY A 3 -4.56 -8.62 4.10
C GLY A 3 -5.71 -9.32 3.39
N SER A 4 -6.95 -8.86 3.56
CA SER A 4 -8.12 -9.49 2.95
C SER A 4 -8.34 -9.10 1.49
N GLY A 5 -7.84 -7.95 1.08
CA GLY A 5 -8.12 -7.35 -0.22
C GLY A 5 -9.48 -6.65 -0.32
N GLU A 6 -10.35 -6.79 0.67
CA GLU A 6 -11.70 -6.20 0.68
C GLU A 6 -11.71 -4.68 0.48
N LEU A 7 -10.67 -4.00 0.97
CA LEU A 7 -10.55 -2.55 0.84
C LEU A 7 -10.38 -2.09 -0.61
N PHE A 8 -9.90 -2.94 -1.51
CA PHE A 8 -9.74 -2.61 -2.93
C PHE A 8 -10.99 -2.83 -3.78
N ARG A 9 -12.08 -3.40 -3.23
CA ARG A 9 -13.30 -3.70 -3.98
C ARG A 9 -13.88 -2.47 -4.68
N GLY A 10 -13.87 -1.31 -4.02
CA GLY A 10 -14.32 -0.04 -4.60
C GLY A 10 -13.49 0.37 -5.82
N LEU A 11 -12.18 0.34 -5.69
CA LEU A 11 -11.25 0.64 -6.79
C LEU A 11 -11.44 -0.31 -7.96
N VAL A 12 -11.45 -1.64 -7.70
CA VAL A 12 -11.62 -2.66 -8.74
C VAL A 12 -12.90 -2.45 -9.53
N GLY A 13 -14.00 -2.07 -8.86
CA GLY A 13 -15.26 -1.78 -9.51
C GLY A 13 -15.29 -0.51 -10.37
N THR A 14 -14.25 0.34 -10.29
CA THR A 14 -14.13 1.60 -11.06
C THR A 14 -13.07 1.55 -12.15
N LEU A 15 -12.25 0.49 -12.19
CA LEU A 15 -11.27 0.33 -13.27
C LEU A 15 -11.95 0.15 -14.63
N PRO A 16 -11.37 0.70 -15.71
CA PRO A 16 -11.96 0.60 -17.04
C PRO A 16 -12.01 -0.85 -17.52
N PRO A 17 -13.01 -1.20 -18.35
CA PRO A 17 -13.06 -2.50 -19.00
C PRO A 17 -11.76 -2.79 -19.78
N GLY A 18 -11.24 -4.01 -19.65
CA GLY A 18 -9.99 -4.43 -20.30
C GLY A 18 -8.76 -4.42 -19.40
N LEU A 19 -8.86 -3.89 -18.18
CA LEU A 19 -7.88 -4.12 -17.12
C LEU A 19 -8.38 -5.24 -16.23
N GLU A 20 -7.86 -6.44 -16.44
CA GLU A 20 -8.09 -7.55 -15.51
C GLU A 20 -7.35 -7.29 -14.20
N THR A 21 -7.97 -7.66 -13.08
CA THR A 21 -7.41 -7.40 -11.76
C THR A 21 -7.43 -8.63 -10.89
N GLU A 22 -6.32 -8.88 -10.24
CA GLU A 22 -6.20 -9.86 -9.19
C GLU A 22 -5.82 -9.18 -7.87
N THR A 23 -6.57 -9.46 -6.82
CA THR A 23 -6.28 -8.93 -5.50
C THR A 23 -5.53 -9.97 -4.68
N LEU A 24 -4.26 -9.68 -4.38
CA LEU A 24 -3.44 -10.55 -3.56
C LEU A 24 -3.85 -10.44 -2.09
N TRP A 25 -4.02 -11.58 -1.44
CA TRP A 25 -4.40 -11.67 -0.04
C TRP A 25 -3.38 -12.46 0.78
N TYR A 26 -3.35 -12.23 2.09
CA TYR A 26 -2.47 -12.94 3.01
C TYR A 26 -3.14 -13.16 4.37
N PRO A 27 -2.74 -14.23 5.12
CA PRO A 27 -3.45 -14.70 6.30
C PRO A 27 -3.61 -13.63 7.38
N ALA A 28 -4.81 -13.52 7.95
CA ALA A 28 -5.12 -12.61 9.06
C ALA A 28 -4.83 -13.21 10.45
N ASP A 29 -4.63 -14.52 10.52
CA ASP A 29 -4.47 -15.32 11.75
C ASP A 29 -3.02 -15.83 11.96
N ARG A 30 -2.17 -15.75 10.93
CA ARG A 30 -0.78 -16.15 10.96
C ARG A 30 0.14 -14.98 10.65
N TYR A 31 1.08 -14.70 11.54
CA TYR A 31 2.12 -13.71 11.27
C TYR A 31 3.13 -14.27 10.25
N MET A 32 3.50 -13.42 9.32
CA MET A 32 4.57 -13.59 8.36
C MET A 32 5.32 -12.27 8.23
N THR A 33 6.62 -12.31 8.13
CA THR A 33 7.46 -11.15 7.82
C THR A 33 7.18 -10.63 6.42
N TYR A 34 7.63 -9.42 6.10
CA TYR A 34 7.53 -8.88 4.73
C TYR A 34 8.22 -9.81 3.72
N GLY A 35 9.39 -10.39 4.05
CA GLY A 35 10.08 -11.32 3.17
C GLY A 35 9.32 -12.63 2.92
N GLU A 36 8.74 -13.22 3.98
CA GLU A 36 7.91 -14.42 3.86
C GLU A 36 6.62 -14.15 3.06
N LEU A 37 5.98 -12.99 3.28
CA LEU A 37 4.81 -12.57 2.51
C LEU A 37 5.16 -12.38 1.03
N ALA A 38 6.25 -11.67 0.72
CA ALA A 38 6.71 -11.47 -0.65
C ALA A 38 7.00 -12.80 -1.35
N GLY A 39 7.66 -13.73 -0.66
CA GLY A 39 7.91 -15.08 -1.18
C GLY A 39 6.63 -15.88 -1.47
N THR A 40 5.62 -15.76 -0.60
CA THR A 40 4.32 -16.43 -0.77
C THR A 40 3.52 -15.80 -1.92
N LEU A 41 3.43 -14.47 -1.96
CA LEU A 41 2.66 -13.75 -2.97
C LEU A 41 3.25 -13.88 -4.37
N ARG A 42 4.56 -14.08 -4.47
CA ARG A 42 5.22 -14.34 -5.77
C ARG A 42 4.60 -15.53 -6.52
N GLY A 43 4.12 -16.53 -5.82
CA GLY A 43 3.47 -17.69 -6.43
C GLY A 43 2.10 -17.40 -7.04
N ALA A 44 1.48 -16.26 -6.69
CA ALA A 44 0.19 -15.81 -7.22
C ALA A 44 0.34 -14.75 -8.33
N ILE A 45 1.57 -14.36 -8.69
CA ILE A 45 1.81 -13.35 -9.72
C ILE A 45 1.76 -13.99 -11.10
N PRO A 46 1.09 -13.37 -12.10
CA PRO A 46 1.07 -13.84 -13.48
C PRO A 46 2.50 -13.98 -14.04
N VAL A 47 2.78 -15.10 -14.71
CA VAL A 47 4.09 -15.33 -15.35
C VAL A 47 4.04 -15.19 -16.87
N ASP A 48 2.85 -15.29 -17.45
CA ASP A 48 2.65 -15.36 -18.92
C ASP A 48 2.10 -14.07 -19.51
N GLU A 49 1.67 -13.10 -18.69
CA GLU A 49 1.04 -11.85 -19.14
C GLU A 49 1.68 -10.62 -18.49
N PRO A 50 1.71 -9.47 -19.23
CA PRO A 50 2.16 -8.21 -18.66
C PRO A 50 1.26 -7.75 -17.51
N PHE A 51 1.85 -7.28 -16.43
CA PHE A 51 1.11 -6.79 -15.28
C PHE A 51 1.78 -5.60 -14.59
N VAL A 52 1.00 -4.85 -13.80
CA VAL A 52 1.44 -3.77 -12.93
C VAL A 52 1.07 -4.12 -11.49
N LEU A 53 2.00 -3.95 -10.57
CA LEU A 53 1.71 -4.10 -9.15
C LEU A 53 1.20 -2.77 -8.59
N VAL A 54 0.03 -2.80 -7.95
CA VAL A 54 -0.53 -1.66 -7.22
C VAL A 54 -0.54 -1.98 -5.74
N ALA A 55 0.06 -1.13 -4.94
CA ALA A 55 0.12 -1.32 -3.50
C ALA A 55 -0.15 -0.03 -2.75
N GLU A 56 -0.80 -0.16 -1.60
CA GLU A 56 -1.13 0.96 -0.72
C GLU A 56 -0.65 0.71 0.70
N SER A 57 -0.07 1.74 1.33
CA SER A 57 0.31 1.73 2.74
C SER A 57 1.21 0.53 3.09
N TYR A 58 0.77 -0.34 4.00
CA TYR A 58 1.48 -1.55 4.43
C TYR A 58 1.88 -2.48 3.26
N GLY A 59 1.17 -2.43 2.16
CA GLY A 59 1.47 -3.22 0.96
C GLY A 59 2.69 -2.72 0.18
N THR A 60 3.12 -1.46 0.37
CA THR A 60 4.17 -0.88 -0.46
C THR A 60 5.54 -1.52 -0.28
N PRO A 61 6.04 -1.86 0.93
CA PRO A 61 7.24 -2.66 1.07
C PRO A 61 7.14 -4.04 0.42
N LEU A 62 5.95 -4.67 0.43
CA LEU A 62 5.75 -5.96 -0.26
C LEU A 62 5.93 -5.83 -1.77
N ALA A 63 5.31 -4.81 -2.37
CA ALA A 63 5.45 -4.56 -3.81
C ALA A 63 6.90 -4.26 -4.19
N ILE A 64 7.63 -3.50 -3.36
CA ILE A 64 9.06 -3.23 -3.55
C ILE A 64 9.88 -4.53 -3.52
N LEU A 65 9.68 -5.37 -2.49
CA LEU A 65 10.36 -6.66 -2.36
C LEU A 65 10.07 -7.59 -3.55
N ILE A 66 8.82 -7.65 -3.99
CA ILE A 66 8.44 -8.46 -5.15
C ILE A 66 9.10 -7.91 -6.42
N ALA A 67 9.03 -6.60 -6.65
CA ALA A 67 9.57 -5.97 -7.85
C ALA A 67 11.11 -6.07 -7.93
N SER A 68 11.81 -6.04 -6.79
CA SER A 68 13.26 -6.21 -6.74
C SER A 68 13.74 -7.58 -7.18
N LEU A 69 12.86 -8.58 -7.16
CA LEU A 69 13.14 -9.93 -7.66
C LEU A 69 12.95 -10.06 -9.19
N GLU A 70 12.63 -8.96 -9.86
CA GLU A 70 12.46 -8.88 -11.32
C GLU A 70 11.50 -9.97 -11.87
N PRO A 71 10.26 -10.08 -11.39
CA PRO A 71 9.35 -11.09 -11.91
C PRO A 71 9.11 -10.87 -13.40
N PRO A 72 9.05 -11.96 -14.20
CA PRO A 72 8.76 -11.87 -15.63
C PRO A 72 7.50 -11.06 -15.87
N ASN A 73 7.50 -10.26 -16.94
CA ASN A 73 6.34 -9.46 -17.39
C ASN A 73 5.85 -8.35 -16.44
N LEU A 74 6.55 -8.07 -15.33
CA LEU A 74 6.27 -6.87 -14.54
C LEU A 74 6.62 -5.63 -15.38
N GLN A 75 5.63 -4.76 -15.61
CA GLN A 75 5.78 -3.56 -16.43
C GLN A 75 5.98 -2.30 -15.60
N GLY A 76 5.50 -2.25 -14.36
CA GLY A 76 5.59 -1.10 -13.50
C GLY A 76 5.03 -1.35 -12.12
N ILE A 77 5.27 -0.43 -11.18
CA ILE A 77 4.68 -0.46 -9.85
C ILE A 77 4.04 0.88 -9.49
N VAL A 78 2.90 0.83 -8.80
CA VAL A 78 2.19 1.99 -8.25
C VAL A 78 2.19 1.88 -6.73
N LEU A 79 2.80 2.86 -6.05
CA LEU A 79 2.97 2.89 -4.60
C LEU A 79 2.16 4.04 -4.01
N CYS A 80 1.00 3.73 -3.42
CA CYS A 80 0.04 4.70 -2.87
C CYS A 80 0.23 4.86 -1.36
N ALA A 81 0.29 6.09 -0.87
CA ALA A 81 0.47 6.42 0.56
C ALA A 81 1.56 5.54 1.21
N GLY A 82 2.68 5.38 0.49
CA GLY A 82 3.67 4.33 0.72
C GLY A 82 4.90 4.78 1.49
N PHE A 83 5.73 3.80 1.81
CA PHE A 83 7.00 3.99 2.51
C PHE A 83 7.97 2.83 2.19
N ALA A 84 9.27 3.11 2.20
CA ALA A 84 10.32 2.10 2.15
C ALA A 84 11.06 1.95 3.50
N THR A 85 10.87 2.92 4.40
CA THR A 85 11.36 2.90 5.79
C THR A 85 10.18 3.13 6.74
N SER A 86 10.39 3.07 8.06
CA SER A 86 9.32 3.33 9.04
C SER A 86 8.51 4.59 8.68
N PRO A 87 7.19 4.49 8.49
CA PRO A 87 6.35 5.64 8.15
C PRO A 87 6.16 6.60 9.32
N VAL A 88 6.43 6.14 10.54
CA VAL A 88 6.29 6.92 11.78
C VAL A 88 7.67 7.29 12.31
N ARG A 89 7.87 8.57 12.60
CA ARG A 89 9.20 9.11 12.96
C ARG A 89 9.24 9.76 14.33
N GLY A 90 10.47 9.92 14.84
CA GLY A 90 10.73 10.61 16.11
C GLY A 90 10.01 9.97 17.29
N TRP A 91 9.58 10.78 18.25
CA TRP A 91 8.93 10.33 19.48
C TRP A 91 7.60 9.56 19.22
N LYS A 92 6.93 9.85 18.11
CA LYS A 92 5.70 9.13 17.72
C LYS A 92 5.99 7.65 17.46
N ARG A 93 7.15 7.32 16.88
CA ARG A 93 7.55 5.92 16.65
C ARG A 93 7.68 5.15 17.97
N THR A 94 8.35 5.74 18.96
CA THR A 94 8.45 5.14 20.30
C THR A 94 7.08 4.97 20.93
N LEU A 95 6.22 5.98 20.86
CA LEU A 95 4.86 5.91 21.40
C LEU A 95 4.03 4.80 20.75
N VAL A 96 4.06 4.68 19.41
CA VAL A 96 3.34 3.61 18.69
C VAL A 96 3.93 2.25 19.08
N TRP A 97 5.25 2.15 19.19
CA TRP A 97 5.93 0.94 19.62
C TRP A 97 5.48 0.46 21.00
N ASP A 98 5.46 1.36 21.99
CA ASP A 98 5.11 1.04 23.37
C ASP A 98 3.61 0.73 23.53
N LEU A 99 2.75 1.39 22.77
CA LEU A 99 1.30 1.18 22.80
C LEU A 99 0.82 0.02 21.90
N ALA A 100 1.63 -0.46 20.96
CA ALA A 100 1.24 -1.50 20.03
C ALA A 100 0.69 -2.79 20.69
N PRO A 101 1.25 -3.29 21.82
CA PRO A 101 0.68 -4.45 22.52
C PRO A 101 -0.74 -4.20 22.99
N LEU A 102 -1.01 -3.03 23.55
CA LEU A 102 -2.34 -2.66 24.04
C LEU A 102 -3.31 -2.43 22.89
N LEU A 103 -2.90 -1.66 21.89
CA LEU A 103 -3.74 -1.29 20.74
C LEU A 103 -4.14 -2.51 19.89
N SER A 104 -3.29 -3.52 19.82
CA SER A 104 -3.60 -4.73 19.05
C SER A 104 -4.73 -5.57 19.65
N HIS A 105 -4.98 -5.44 20.96
CA HIS A 105 -6.09 -6.11 21.64
C HIS A 105 -7.39 -5.31 21.66
N MET A 106 -7.35 -4.09 21.14
CA MET A 106 -8.52 -3.20 21.10
C MET A 106 -9.05 -3.11 19.67
N SER A 107 -10.36 -3.13 19.52
CA SER A 107 -10.98 -2.74 18.25
C SER A 107 -10.64 -1.29 17.95
N MET A 108 -10.28 -0.99 16.70
CA MET A 108 -10.01 0.39 16.29
C MET A 108 -11.28 1.24 16.45
N PRO A 109 -11.25 2.29 17.29
CA PRO A 109 -12.41 3.17 17.44
C PRO A 109 -12.74 3.86 16.12
N LYS A 110 -14.02 3.93 15.76
CA LYS A 110 -14.47 4.53 14.49
C LYS A 110 -14.00 5.97 14.30
N PHE A 111 -13.97 6.77 15.39
CA PHE A 111 -13.47 8.15 15.30
C PHE A 111 -11.98 8.21 14.96
N LEU A 112 -11.18 7.24 15.45
CA LEU A 112 -9.76 7.16 15.15
C LEU A 112 -9.51 6.69 13.71
N ALA A 113 -10.27 5.69 13.24
CA ALA A 113 -10.24 5.26 11.85
C ALA A 113 -10.60 6.43 10.91
N ARG A 114 -11.67 7.18 11.25
CA ARG A 114 -12.06 8.40 10.51
C ARG A 114 -10.93 9.41 10.51
N TYR A 115 -10.40 9.78 11.68
CA TYR A 115 -9.39 10.81 11.79
C TYR A 115 -8.07 10.47 11.07
N LEU A 116 -7.58 9.23 11.23
CA LEU A 116 -6.28 8.83 10.68
C LEU A 116 -6.35 8.36 9.22
N MET A 117 -7.37 7.55 8.89
CA MET A 117 -7.35 6.74 7.67
C MET A 117 -8.18 7.34 6.53
N VAL A 118 -9.41 7.79 6.82
CA VAL A 118 -10.39 8.08 5.77
C VAL A 118 -10.87 9.54 5.72
N GLY A 119 -10.55 10.35 6.74
CA GLY A 119 -10.95 11.75 6.79
C GLY A 119 -12.45 11.97 7.08
N ASP A 120 -12.83 13.25 7.16
CA ASP A 120 -14.19 13.64 7.53
C ASP A 120 -15.19 13.51 6.37
N GLU A 121 -14.71 13.62 5.13
CA GLU A 121 -15.49 13.53 3.89
C GLU A 121 -15.57 12.09 3.34
N ALA A 122 -15.20 11.11 4.16
CA ALA A 122 -15.17 9.70 3.75
C ALA A 122 -16.51 9.22 3.16
N PRO A 123 -16.49 8.40 2.11
CA PRO A 123 -17.68 7.74 1.58
C PRO A 123 -18.44 6.99 2.67
N ARG A 124 -19.79 6.94 2.53
CA ARG A 124 -20.64 6.23 3.50
C ARG A 124 -20.22 4.76 3.59
N GLY A 125 -20.13 4.26 4.81
CA GLY A 125 -19.77 2.87 5.09
C GLY A 125 -18.26 2.57 5.05
N LEU A 126 -17.40 3.51 4.59
CA LEU A 126 -15.96 3.24 4.50
C LEU A 126 -15.32 3.07 5.89
N VAL A 127 -15.75 3.84 6.89
CA VAL A 127 -15.27 3.67 8.28
C VAL A 127 -15.59 2.28 8.80
N GLU A 128 -16.82 1.79 8.55
CA GLU A 128 -17.28 0.46 8.92
C GLU A 128 -16.46 -0.62 8.21
N LEU A 129 -16.21 -0.44 6.91
CA LEU A 129 -15.41 -1.37 6.11
C LEU A 129 -13.98 -1.46 6.67
N VAL A 130 -13.34 -0.32 6.92
CA VAL A 130 -11.96 -0.27 7.47
C VAL A 130 -11.89 -0.90 8.85
N THR A 131 -12.79 -0.53 9.76
CA THR A 131 -12.79 -1.10 11.13
C THR A 131 -13.13 -2.58 11.11
N GLY A 132 -14.02 -3.02 10.22
CA GLY A 132 -14.33 -4.42 9.97
C GLY A 132 -13.12 -5.20 9.47
N ALA A 133 -12.48 -4.73 8.41
CA ALA A 133 -11.29 -5.37 7.83
C ALA A 133 -10.16 -5.54 8.88
N VAL A 134 -9.88 -4.51 9.68
CA VAL A 134 -8.87 -4.61 10.76
C VAL A 134 -9.30 -5.61 11.83
N SER A 135 -10.59 -5.71 12.15
CA SER A 135 -11.09 -6.62 13.21
C SER A 135 -10.96 -8.12 12.86
N TRP A 136 -10.77 -8.45 11.58
CA TRP A 136 -10.51 -9.83 11.14
C TRP A 136 -9.08 -10.29 11.47
N VAL A 137 -8.15 -9.35 11.64
CA VAL A 137 -6.76 -9.67 11.98
C VAL A 137 -6.65 -10.00 13.46
N THR A 138 -6.07 -11.15 13.79
CA THR A 138 -5.87 -11.50 15.19
C THR A 138 -4.94 -10.49 15.89
N PRO A 139 -5.17 -10.18 17.17
CA PRO A 139 -4.35 -9.21 17.92
C PRO A 139 -2.85 -9.49 17.83
N LYS A 140 -2.45 -10.75 17.89
CA LYS A 140 -1.04 -11.17 17.77
C LYS A 140 -0.45 -10.80 16.40
N VAL A 141 -1.20 -11.03 15.34
CA VAL A 141 -0.76 -10.72 13.97
C VAL A 141 -0.75 -9.22 13.74
N LEU A 142 -1.77 -8.50 14.20
CA LEU A 142 -1.83 -7.04 14.09
C LEU A 142 -0.63 -6.38 14.80
N TYR A 143 -0.35 -6.80 16.03
CA TYR A 143 0.82 -6.34 16.78
C TYR A 143 2.13 -6.59 16.02
N ALA A 144 2.31 -7.81 15.52
CA ALA A 144 3.51 -8.17 14.79
C ALA A 144 3.67 -7.35 13.50
N ARG A 145 2.58 -7.11 12.75
CA ARG A 145 2.58 -6.25 11.55
C ARG A 145 2.91 -4.80 11.85
N VAL A 146 2.41 -4.25 12.96
CA VAL A 146 2.78 -2.89 13.40
C VAL A 146 4.27 -2.84 13.70
N ARG A 147 4.82 -3.82 14.41
CA ARG A 147 6.26 -3.87 14.69
C ARG A 147 7.11 -4.02 13.43
N GLU A 148 6.67 -4.85 12.50
CA GLU A 148 7.33 -5.03 11.20
C GLU A 148 7.38 -3.70 10.44
N MET A 149 6.24 -3.01 10.33
CA MET A 149 6.13 -1.70 9.69
C MET A 149 7.05 -0.65 10.35
N LEU A 150 7.17 -0.66 11.68
CA LEU A 150 8.04 0.28 12.40
C LEU A 150 9.54 0.00 12.22
N ASN A 151 9.92 -1.19 11.77
CA ASN A 151 11.32 -1.59 11.58
C ASN A 151 11.68 -1.83 10.12
N VAL A 152 10.74 -1.65 9.19
CA VAL A 152 11.01 -1.89 7.77
C VAL A 152 12.09 -0.95 7.24
N ASP A 153 12.98 -1.50 6.43
CA ASP A 153 13.90 -0.77 5.56
C ASP A 153 14.14 -1.61 4.31
N VAL A 154 13.49 -1.22 3.22
CA VAL A 154 13.57 -1.88 1.91
C VAL A 154 14.15 -0.94 0.84
N ARG A 155 15.00 0.02 1.26
CA ARG A 155 15.63 0.97 0.34
C ARG A 155 16.62 0.29 -0.60
N ALA A 156 17.31 -0.74 -0.12
CA ALA A 156 18.24 -1.49 -0.94
C ALA A 156 17.52 -2.25 -2.07
N GLU A 157 16.36 -2.82 -1.76
CA GLU A 157 15.50 -3.49 -2.72
C GLU A 157 14.84 -2.49 -3.67
N LEU A 158 14.39 -1.33 -3.16
CA LEU A 158 13.84 -0.26 -3.99
C LEU A 158 14.85 0.22 -5.04
N ALA A 159 16.13 0.32 -4.67
CA ALA A 159 17.20 0.67 -5.62
C ALA A 159 17.40 -0.37 -6.73
N GLN A 160 16.98 -1.61 -6.52
CA GLN A 160 17.07 -2.70 -7.51
C GLN A 160 15.87 -2.74 -8.47
N VAL A 161 14.78 -2.02 -8.17
CA VAL A 161 13.58 -1.97 -9.03
C VAL A 161 13.94 -1.34 -10.37
N LYS A 162 13.78 -2.08 -11.47
CA LYS A 162 14.14 -1.62 -12.83
C LYS A 162 12.96 -1.03 -13.59
N VAL A 163 11.75 -1.45 -13.26
CA VAL A 163 10.54 -0.97 -13.93
C VAL A 163 10.15 0.44 -13.50
N PRO A 164 9.37 1.18 -14.31
CA PRO A 164 8.83 2.48 -13.92
C PRO A 164 8.04 2.44 -12.60
N VAL A 165 8.15 3.53 -11.82
CA VAL A 165 7.48 3.67 -10.54
C VAL A 165 6.59 4.91 -10.55
N LEU A 166 5.32 4.72 -10.19
CA LEU A 166 4.39 5.80 -9.87
C LEU A 166 4.20 5.87 -8.36
N TYR A 167 4.59 6.98 -7.75
CA TYR A 167 4.32 7.29 -6.35
C TYR A 167 3.05 8.12 -6.25
N VAL A 168 2.07 7.66 -5.49
CA VAL A 168 0.82 8.38 -5.23
C VAL A 168 0.83 8.87 -3.78
N GLN A 169 0.98 10.16 -3.60
CA GLN A 169 1.02 10.80 -2.29
C GLN A 169 -0.36 11.32 -1.89
N ALA A 170 -0.79 11.00 -0.67
CA ALA A 170 -1.97 11.58 -0.07
C ALA A 170 -1.63 12.93 0.57
N SER A 171 -2.27 14.03 0.14
CA SER A 171 -1.99 15.36 0.66
C SER A 171 -2.44 15.57 2.11
N LYS A 172 -3.44 14.79 2.54
CA LYS A 172 -4.03 14.84 3.89
C LYS A 172 -3.67 13.63 4.75
N ASP A 173 -2.56 12.92 4.42
CA ASP A 173 -2.13 11.73 5.15
C ASP A 173 -1.69 12.09 6.58
N ARG A 174 -2.31 11.41 7.56
CA ARG A 174 -2.00 11.56 9.00
C ARG A 174 -1.26 10.34 9.57
N VAL A 175 -1.01 9.33 8.73
CA VAL A 175 -0.39 8.06 9.10
C VAL A 175 1.04 7.99 8.58
N VAL A 176 1.23 8.19 7.28
CA VAL A 176 2.54 8.14 6.63
C VAL A 176 3.10 9.56 6.51
N ASN A 177 4.34 9.74 6.93
CA ASN A 177 5.01 11.03 6.83
C ASN A 177 5.25 11.37 5.35
N PRO A 178 4.90 12.59 4.87
CA PRO A 178 5.13 13.00 3.48
C PRO A 178 6.57 12.83 3.00
N ALA A 179 7.55 12.97 3.88
CA ALA A 179 8.97 12.74 3.56
C ALA A 179 9.29 11.29 3.12
N CYS A 180 8.38 10.33 3.32
CA CYS A 180 8.59 8.96 2.83
C CYS A 180 8.62 8.90 1.30
N VAL A 181 7.82 9.72 0.61
CA VAL A 181 7.85 9.81 -0.86
C VAL A 181 9.17 10.42 -1.32
N GLU A 182 9.63 11.50 -0.68
CA GLU A 182 10.93 12.14 -0.98
C GLU A 182 12.09 11.16 -0.80
N GLU A 183 12.08 10.36 0.27
CA GLU A 183 13.09 9.32 0.50
C GLU A 183 13.08 8.23 -0.57
N MET A 184 11.89 7.74 -0.94
CA MET A 184 11.76 6.75 -1.99
C MET A 184 12.24 7.30 -3.33
N GLN A 185 11.89 8.55 -3.66
CA GLN A 185 12.34 9.26 -4.85
C GLN A 185 13.86 9.43 -4.91
N ALA A 186 14.49 9.70 -3.78
CA ALA A 186 15.95 9.83 -3.70
C ALA A 186 16.68 8.50 -3.99
N VAL A 187 16.02 7.36 -3.69
CA VAL A 187 16.57 6.00 -3.93
C VAL A 187 16.24 5.53 -5.36
N ARG A 188 14.99 5.66 -5.77
CA ARG A 188 14.51 5.25 -7.09
C ARG A 188 13.63 6.36 -7.65
N PRO A 189 14.16 7.23 -8.52
CA PRO A 189 13.38 8.26 -9.20
C PRO A 189 12.20 7.65 -9.97
N GLY A 190 11.06 8.33 -9.92
CA GLY A 190 9.83 7.92 -10.59
C GLY A 190 8.86 9.10 -10.66
N ARG A 191 7.71 8.90 -11.27
CA ARG A 191 6.67 9.92 -11.31
C ARG A 191 5.99 10.05 -9.94
N VAL A 192 5.73 11.28 -9.51
CA VAL A 192 4.92 11.58 -8.32
C VAL A 192 3.60 12.18 -8.73
N ALA A 193 2.52 11.62 -8.24
CA ALA A 193 1.19 12.19 -8.29
C ALA A 193 0.69 12.49 -6.89
N VAL A 194 0.04 13.64 -6.70
CA VAL A 194 -0.53 14.04 -5.41
C VAL A 194 -2.05 13.97 -5.52
N MET A 195 -2.67 13.20 -4.63
CA MET A 195 -4.13 13.14 -4.49
C MET A 195 -4.56 13.96 -3.28
N ASP A 196 -5.58 14.79 -3.43
CA ASP A 196 -6.17 15.54 -2.32
C ASP A 196 -7.08 14.63 -1.48
N ALA A 197 -6.47 13.66 -0.82
CA ALA A 197 -7.15 12.61 -0.08
C ALA A 197 -6.42 12.29 1.23
N PRO A 198 -7.11 11.66 2.20
CA PRO A 198 -6.51 11.10 3.39
C PRO A 198 -5.71 9.84 3.09
N HIS A 199 -5.21 9.13 4.13
CA HIS A 199 -4.30 8.00 4.01
C HIS A 199 -4.76 6.89 3.06
N LEU A 200 -6.03 6.47 3.13
CA LEU A 200 -6.60 5.45 2.24
C LEU A 200 -7.07 6.09 0.93
N VAL A 201 -6.12 6.50 0.10
CA VAL A 201 -6.39 7.29 -1.11
C VAL A 201 -7.27 6.55 -2.12
N LEU A 202 -7.01 5.27 -2.32
CA LEU A 202 -7.72 4.44 -3.31
C LEU A 202 -9.14 4.07 -2.87
N GLN A 203 -9.43 4.11 -1.56
CA GLN A 203 -10.76 3.88 -1.01
C GLN A 203 -11.58 5.17 -0.91
N CYS A 204 -10.91 6.29 -0.65
CA CYS A 204 -11.57 7.59 -0.56
C CYS A 204 -11.89 8.17 -1.94
N GLU A 205 -11.00 7.98 -2.90
CA GLU A 205 -11.10 8.51 -4.27
C GLU A 205 -10.92 7.39 -5.32
N PRO A 206 -11.79 6.36 -5.33
CA PRO A 206 -11.59 5.18 -6.17
C PRO A 206 -11.62 5.49 -7.67
N VAL A 207 -12.45 6.43 -8.11
CA VAL A 207 -12.53 6.83 -9.53
C VAL A 207 -11.23 7.49 -9.98
N LEU A 208 -10.75 8.49 -9.22
CA LEU A 208 -9.50 9.18 -9.52
C LEU A 208 -8.30 8.22 -9.43
N GLY A 209 -8.30 7.30 -8.47
CA GLY A 209 -7.30 6.25 -8.35
C GLY A 209 -7.29 5.32 -9.57
N ALA A 210 -8.47 4.92 -10.04
CA ALA A 210 -8.62 4.08 -11.23
C ALA A 210 -8.13 4.80 -12.50
N GLU A 211 -8.49 6.06 -12.69
CA GLU A 211 -8.04 6.87 -13.82
C GLU A 211 -6.52 7.02 -13.83
N MET A 212 -5.92 7.25 -12.68
CA MET A 212 -4.47 7.40 -12.53
C MET A 212 -3.73 6.09 -12.83
N ILE A 213 -4.22 4.95 -12.32
CA ILE A 213 -3.65 3.63 -12.59
C ILE A 213 -3.79 3.28 -14.08
N ALA A 214 -4.97 3.49 -14.65
CA ALA A 214 -5.21 3.21 -16.07
C ALA A 214 -4.34 4.10 -16.98
N GLY A 215 -4.16 5.38 -16.63
CA GLY A 215 -3.25 6.29 -17.32
C GLY A 215 -1.82 5.79 -17.29
N PHE A 216 -1.33 5.35 -16.14
CA PHE A 216 0.01 4.79 -15.98
C PHE A 216 0.19 3.51 -16.82
N VAL A 217 -0.76 2.58 -16.78
CA VAL A 217 -0.72 1.35 -17.59
C VAL A 217 -0.68 1.68 -19.08
N LYS A 218 -1.48 2.65 -19.55
CA LYS A 218 -1.48 3.10 -20.94
C LYS A 218 -0.12 3.66 -21.36
N GLU A 219 0.46 4.54 -20.55
CA GLU A 219 1.79 5.14 -20.80
C GLU A 219 2.89 4.06 -20.94
N LEU A 220 2.84 3.01 -20.11
CA LEU A 220 3.77 1.87 -20.20
C LEU A 220 3.65 1.12 -21.52
N GLY A 221 2.43 0.94 -22.04
CA GLY A 221 2.18 0.27 -23.33
C GLY A 221 2.60 1.10 -24.54
N GLU A 222 2.64 2.43 -24.43
CA GLU A 222 3.05 3.34 -25.49
C GLU A 222 4.58 3.53 -25.58
N GLY A 223 5.35 3.06 -24.62
CA GLY A 223 6.83 2.98 -24.66
C GLY A 223 7.58 4.31 -24.62
N SER A 224 6.92 5.45 -24.34
CA SER A 224 7.46 6.76 -24.77
C SER A 224 7.97 7.70 -23.67
N LEU A 225 7.90 7.37 -22.39
CA LEU A 225 8.17 8.36 -21.33
C LEU A 225 9.13 7.93 -20.20
N TRP A 226 9.77 6.77 -20.29
CA TRP A 226 10.50 6.19 -19.14
C TRP A 226 12.01 5.95 -19.40
N GLU A 227 12.57 6.53 -20.48
CA GLU A 227 14.02 6.55 -20.75
C GLU A 227 14.77 7.67 -20.04
#